data_83138a8df615c204d8ec4b77df88b890
#
_entry.id   83138a8df615c204d8ec4b77df88b890
#
_cell.length_a   1.000
_cell.length_b   1.000
_cell.length_c   1.000
_cell.angle_alpha   90.00
_cell.angle_beta   90.00
_cell.angle_gamma   90.00
#
_symmetry.space_group_name_H-M   'P 1'
#
loop_
_entity.id
_entity.type
_entity.pdbx_description
1 polymer ?
#
loop_
_entity_poly.entity_id
_entity_poly.type
_entity_poly.pdbx_seq_one_letter_code
_entity_poly.pdbx_strand_id
1 'polypeptide(L)'
;MLIKRTLVLKAHCFSDPLSWFLSGKCTVYKLFGLCMVLLLVSLLWLQLSCSGEMSSTLHDRRGPQQPPPPPPCAANAPVDDASWGPHKLALIVPFRERFEELLEFVPFMHTFLNKKKIRHKILVINQVDHYRFNRASLINVGYLESGNDTDYLAMHDVDLLPLNEALDYSFPEEGPFHVASPELHPLYHYKTYVGGILLLTKKHYHMCNGMSNRFWGWGREDDEFYRRLRKAELQLFRPSGITTGYKTFLHIHDPAWRKRDQKRVATQKQEQFKVDPEGGLTNLRYQVESRQELTIGGAPCTIINTKLECDQSQTPWCLLV
;
A
#
# COMPACT_ATOMS: atom_id res chain seq x y z
N MET A 1 68.94 -30.81 -5.90
CA MET A 1 69.18 -32.27 -5.82
C MET A 1 68.08 -32.94 -6.64
N LEU A 2 68.51 -33.49 -7.77
CA LEU A 2 67.74 -34.21 -8.77
C LEU A 2 67.04 -35.44 -8.19
N ILE A 3 65.90 -35.85 -8.73
CA ILE A 3 65.77 -37.15 -9.41
C ILE A 3 64.47 -37.15 -10.23
N LYS A 4 64.68 -37.34 -11.53
CA LYS A 4 63.74 -37.77 -12.57
C LYS A 4 63.40 -39.26 -12.44
N ARG A 5 62.20 -39.66 -12.89
CA ARG A 5 61.90 -40.92 -13.62
C ARG A 5 60.52 -40.81 -14.22
N THR A 6 60.32 -40.69 -15.40
CA THR A 6 60.31 -41.26 -16.75
C THR A 6 59.51 -42.58 -16.87
N LEU A 7 58.48 -42.49 -17.69
CA LEU A 7 57.85 -43.41 -18.66
C LEU A 7 57.51 -44.86 -18.28
N VAL A 8 56.26 -45.27 -18.66
CA VAL A 8 56.07 -46.25 -19.77
C VAL A 8 54.62 -46.24 -20.23
N LEU A 9 54.44 -46.03 -21.56
CA LEU A 9 53.25 -46.33 -22.33
C LEU A 9 53.00 -47.84 -22.38
N LYS A 10 51.70 -48.23 -22.35
CA LYS A 10 51.22 -49.43 -23.06
C LYS A 10 49.82 -49.20 -23.58
N ALA A 11 49.72 -49.09 -24.88
CA ALA A 11 48.48 -49.19 -25.66
C ALA A 11 47.99 -50.64 -25.69
N HIS A 12 46.74 -50.85 -25.47
CA HIS A 12 46.00 -52.00 -25.99
C HIS A 12 44.66 -51.52 -26.53
N CYS A 13 44.54 -51.57 -27.84
CA CYS A 13 43.26 -51.63 -28.56
C CYS A 13 42.52 -52.89 -28.16
N PHE A 14 41.26 -52.75 -27.75
CA PHE A 14 40.20 -53.73 -27.99
C PHE A 14 38.90 -52.94 -28.18
N SER A 15 38.35 -53.12 -29.34
CA SER A 15 37.11 -52.58 -29.85
C SER A 15 35.96 -53.42 -29.31
N ASP A 16 35.11 -52.81 -28.43
CA ASP A 16 33.80 -53.33 -28.10
C ASP A 16 32.71 -52.48 -28.76
N PRO A 17 31.83 -53.07 -29.58
CA PRO A 17 30.76 -52.34 -30.28
C PRO A 17 29.59 -51.88 -29.41
N LEU A 18 29.58 -52.13 -28.11
CA LEU A 18 28.52 -51.74 -27.19
C LEU A 18 28.74 -50.39 -26.50
N SER A 19 29.89 -49.75 -26.61
CA SER A 19 30.17 -48.46 -25.94
C SER A 19 29.55 -47.25 -26.67
N TRP A 20 28.99 -47.40 -27.84
CA TRP A 20 28.40 -46.33 -28.66
C TRP A 20 26.97 -45.95 -28.17
N PHE A 21 26.32 -46.75 -27.34
CA PHE A 21 24.97 -46.49 -26.85
C PHE A 21 24.89 -45.62 -25.59
N LEU A 22 25.99 -45.28 -24.98
CA LEU A 22 26.06 -44.48 -23.71
C LEU A 22 26.71 -43.10 -23.88
N SER A 23 26.83 -42.63 -25.11
CA SER A 23 27.27 -41.26 -25.34
C SER A 23 26.18 -40.27 -24.92
N GLY A 24 26.46 -39.39 -23.98
CA GLY A 24 25.50 -38.41 -23.42
C GLY A 24 24.75 -37.53 -24.45
N LYS A 25 25.24 -37.49 -25.69
CA LYS A 25 24.55 -36.79 -26.80
C LYS A 25 23.27 -37.53 -27.26
N CYS A 26 23.23 -38.85 -27.20
CA CYS A 26 22.03 -39.61 -27.58
C CYS A 26 20.90 -39.47 -26.57
N THR A 27 21.23 -39.27 -25.30
CA THR A 27 20.26 -39.06 -24.21
C THR A 27 19.60 -37.67 -24.36
N VAL A 28 20.37 -36.63 -24.72
CA VAL A 28 19.85 -35.29 -24.96
C VAL A 28 18.85 -35.25 -26.12
N TYR A 29 19.14 -35.90 -27.24
CA TYR A 29 18.21 -35.99 -28.37
C TYR A 29 16.94 -36.77 -28.04
N LYS A 30 17.02 -37.82 -27.23
CA LYS A 30 15.84 -38.56 -26.73
C LYS A 30 14.98 -37.71 -25.80
N LEU A 31 15.63 -36.94 -24.89
CA LEU A 31 14.94 -36.00 -24.01
C LEU A 31 14.27 -34.89 -24.79
N PHE A 32 14.95 -34.33 -25.78
CA PHE A 32 14.40 -33.30 -26.69
C PHE A 32 13.21 -33.84 -27.50
N GLY A 33 13.33 -35.03 -28.04
CA GLY A 33 12.22 -35.72 -28.75
C GLY A 33 11.01 -35.93 -27.83
N LEU A 34 11.22 -36.36 -26.59
CA LEU A 34 10.14 -36.55 -25.61
C LEU A 34 9.46 -35.23 -25.27
N CYS A 35 10.22 -34.15 -25.08
CA CYS A 35 9.68 -32.81 -24.83
C CYS A 35 8.84 -32.28 -26.00
N MET A 36 9.28 -32.52 -27.23
CA MET A 36 8.55 -32.14 -28.44
C MET A 36 7.23 -32.94 -28.57
N VAL A 37 7.24 -34.24 -28.28
CA VAL A 37 6.02 -35.07 -28.28
C VAL A 37 5.04 -34.58 -27.21
N LEU A 38 5.51 -34.28 -26.00
CA LEU A 38 4.65 -33.74 -24.91
C LEU A 38 4.07 -32.37 -25.26
N LEU A 39 4.83 -31.51 -25.92
CA LEU A 39 4.33 -30.22 -26.43
C LEU A 39 3.27 -30.40 -27.50
N LEU A 40 3.46 -31.31 -28.44
CA LEU A 40 2.47 -31.60 -29.47
C LEU A 40 1.17 -32.22 -28.90
N VAL A 41 1.28 -33.12 -27.92
CA VAL A 41 0.14 -33.70 -27.23
C VAL A 41 -0.62 -32.62 -26.43
N SER A 42 0.07 -31.70 -25.76
CA SER A 42 -0.58 -30.62 -25.03
C SER A 42 -1.29 -29.63 -25.96
N LEU A 43 -0.70 -29.32 -27.12
CA LEU A 43 -1.35 -28.50 -28.15
C LEU A 43 -2.58 -29.16 -28.74
N LEU A 44 -2.49 -30.47 -29.00
CA LEU A 44 -3.63 -31.25 -29.50
C LEU A 44 -4.77 -31.32 -28.48
N TRP A 45 -4.42 -31.44 -27.20
CA TRP A 45 -5.39 -31.44 -26.09
C TRP A 45 -6.08 -30.08 -25.94
N LEU A 46 -5.33 -28.96 -26.09
CA LEU A 46 -5.88 -27.62 -26.13
C LEU A 46 -6.86 -27.44 -27.32
N GLN A 47 -6.51 -27.94 -28.50
CA GLN A 47 -7.39 -27.85 -29.68
C GLN A 47 -8.67 -28.68 -29.51
N LEU A 48 -8.57 -29.89 -28.91
CA LEU A 48 -9.72 -30.73 -28.64
C LEU A 48 -10.61 -30.20 -27.52
N SER A 49 -10.03 -29.51 -26.52
CA SER A 49 -10.80 -28.88 -25.46
C SER A 49 -11.55 -27.62 -25.92
N CYS A 50 -11.11 -26.96 -26.99
CA CYS A 50 -11.82 -25.84 -27.59
C CYS A 50 -12.86 -26.24 -28.67
N SER A 51 -12.98 -27.53 -29.01
CA SER A 51 -13.89 -28.00 -30.08
C SER A 51 -15.19 -28.65 -29.58
N GLY A 52 -15.46 -28.58 -28.29
CA GLY A 52 -16.69 -29.13 -27.70
C GLY A 52 -17.71 -28.05 -27.46
N GLU A 53 -18.51 -27.76 -28.44
CA GLU A 53 -19.95 -27.48 -28.44
C GLU A 53 -20.39 -26.75 -29.70
N MET A 54 -20.65 -27.53 -30.73
CA MET A 54 -21.59 -27.09 -31.77
C MET A 54 -22.55 -28.25 -32.06
N SER A 55 -23.52 -28.42 -31.18
CA SER A 55 -24.69 -29.24 -31.45
C SER A 55 -25.82 -28.34 -31.91
N SER A 56 -26.12 -28.43 -33.17
CA SER A 56 -27.27 -27.83 -33.82
C SER A 56 -28.57 -28.48 -33.34
N THR A 57 -29.43 -27.70 -32.69
CA THR A 57 -30.89 -27.94 -32.70
C THR A 57 -31.59 -26.70 -33.22
N LEU A 58 -32.23 -26.88 -34.36
CA LEU A 58 -33.14 -25.95 -35.02
C LEU A 58 -34.41 -25.73 -34.18
N HIS A 59 -34.89 -24.49 -34.24
CA HIS A 59 -36.22 -23.98 -33.93
C HIS A 59 -36.42 -23.38 -32.53
N ASP A 60 -36.24 -22.07 -32.37
CA ASP A 60 -37.38 -21.19 -32.15
C ASP A 60 -36.98 -19.71 -32.42
N ARG A 61 -37.76 -18.99 -33.22
CA ARG A 61 -37.60 -17.56 -33.51
C ARG A 61 -38.08 -16.75 -32.31
N ARG A 62 -37.18 -16.45 -31.39
CA ARG A 62 -37.29 -15.28 -30.52
C ARG A 62 -36.06 -14.42 -30.75
N GLY A 63 -36.29 -13.13 -30.98
CA GLY A 63 -35.24 -12.14 -31.22
C GLY A 63 -34.20 -12.11 -30.08
N PRO A 64 -33.02 -11.51 -30.32
CA PRO A 64 -31.94 -11.49 -29.32
C PRO A 64 -32.48 -10.87 -28.04
N GLN A 65 -32.74 -11.71 -27.02
CA GLN A 65 -32.92 -11.20 -25.67
C GLN A 65 -31.59 -10.58 -25.25
N GLN A 66 -31.57 -9.28 -25.04
CA GLN A 66 -30.49 -8.61 -24.32
C GLN A 66 -30.21 -9.40 -23.03
N PRO A 67 -28.93 -9.65 -22.70
CA PRO A 67 -28.61 -10.22 -21.41
C PRO A 67 -29.29 -9.36 -20.32
N PRO A 68 -29.85 -9.98 -19.26
CA PRO A 68 -30.46 -9.22 -18.19
C PRO A 68 -29.44 -8.16 -17.73
N PRO A 69 -29.87 -6.93 -17.50
CA PRO A 69 -28.98 -5.90 -16.96
C PRO A 69 -28.32 -6.49 -15.70
N PRO A 70 -27.01 -6.26 -15.50
CA PRO A 70 -26.34 -6.68 -14.26
C PRO A 70 -27.23 -6.20 -13.11
N PRO A 71 -27.37 -7.01 -12.03
CA PRO A 71 -28.15 -6.60 -10.87
C PRO A 71 -27.67 -5.20 -10.49
N PRO A 72 -28.58 -4.25 -10.20
CA PRO A 72 -28.18 -2.93 -9.79
C PRO A 72 -27.18 -3.14 -8.66
N CYS A 73 -25.93 -2.71 -8.89
CA CYS A 73 -24.94 -2.61 -7.81
C CYS A 73 -25.70 -1.98 -6.67
N ALA A 74 -25.66 -2.60 -5.48
CA ALA A 74 -26.38 -2.12 -4.32
C ALA A 74 -26.09 -0.63 -4.13
N ALA A 75 -26.81 0.18 -4.87
CA ALA A 75 -26.82 1.61 -4.75
C ALA A 75 -27.52 1.87 -3.43
N ASN A 76 -26.86 2.65 -2.58
CA ASN A 76 -27.41 3.33 -1.43
C ASN A 76 -27.14 2.74 -0.05
N ALA A 77 -25.85 2.58 0.30
CA ALA A 77 -25.53 3.00 1.66
C ALA A 77 -25.36 4.55 1.60
N PRO A 78 -26.02 5.32 2.45
CA PRO A 78 -25.89 6.77 2.47
C PRO A 78 -24.43 7.15 2.77
N VAL A 79 -23.77 7.78 1.81
CA VAL A 79 -22.36 8.16 1.87
C VAL A 79 -22.13 9.33 2.85
N ASP A 80 -23.15 10.14 3.10
CA ASP A 80 -23.08 11.32 3.95
C ASP A 80 -24.47 11.62 4.53
N ASP A 81 -24.86 10.84 5.53
CA ASP A 81 -26.13 11.05 6.24
C ASP A 81 -25.95 12.11 7.32
N ALA A 82 -26.56 13.28 7.14
CA ALA A 82 -26.50 14.38 8.09
C ALA A 82 -27.06 14.01 9.48
N SER A 83 -27.91 12.96 9.58
CA SER A 83 -28.44 12.45 10.86
C SER A 83 -27.38 11.78 11.73
N TRP A 84 -26.18 11.45 11.15
CA TRP A 84 -25.08 10.82 11.89
C TRP A 84 -24.28 11.80 12.76
N GLY A 85 -24.60 13.06 12.71
CA GLY A 85 -23.98 14.11 13.51
C GLY A 85 -23.38 15.26 12.70
N PRO A 86 -22.90 16.31 13.39
CA PRO A 86 -22.45 17.53 12.73
C PRO A 86 -21.05 17.36 12.08
N HIS A 87 -20.21 16.46 12.62
CA HIS A 87 -18.82 16.36 12.23
C HIS A 87 -18.59 15.41 11.05
N LYS A 88 -17.64 15.77 10.18
CA LYS A 88 -17.24 14.97 9.01
C LYS A 88 -15.74 14.72 8.98
N LEU A 89 -15.40 13.44 8.86
CA LEU A 89 -14.02 12.95 8.82
C LEU A 89 -13.42 13.08 7.41
N ALA A 90 -12.21 13.60 7.30
CA ALA A 90 -11.32 13.39 6.17
C ALA A 90 -10.38 12.22 6.49
N LEU A 91 -10.61 11.04 5.91
CA LEU A 91 -9.71 9.89 6.01
C LEU A 91 -8.61 10.06 4.96
N ILE A 92 -7.43 10.51 5.38
CA ILE A 92 -6.31 10.85 4.51
C ILE A 92 -5.35 9.68 4.43
N VAL A 93 -5.20 9.14 3.21
CA VAL A 93 -4.39 7.96 2.91
C VAL A 93 -3.21 8.34 2.02
N PRO A 94 -1.99 8.52 2.56
CA PRO A 94 -0.81 8.72 1.74
C PRO A 94 -0.52 7.46 0.93
N PHE A 95 -0.30 7.62 -0.38
CA PHE A 95 -0.32 6.49 -1.31
C PHE A 95 0.75 6.58 -2.39
N ARG A 96 1.34 5.43 -2.74
CA ARG A 96 2.11 5.17 -3.95
C ARG A 96 2.18 3.65 -4.18
N GLU A 97 1.71 3.19 -5.35
CA GLU A 97 1.89 1.81 -5.84
C GLU A 97 1.46 0.71 -4.85
N ARG A 98 0.36 0.93 -4.13
CA ARG A 98 -0.24 0.00 -3.15
C ARG A 98 -1.67 -0.37 -3.55
N PHE A 99 -1.86 -0.73 -4.83
CA PHE A 99 -3.21 -0.90 -5.37
C PHE A 99 -3.94 -2.10 -4.77
N GLU A 100 -3.25 -3.19 -4.49
CA GLU A 100 -3.85 -4.37 -3.87
C GLU A 100 -4.38 -4.03 -2.48
N GLU A 101 -3.56 -3.34 -1.67
CA GLU A 101 -3.96 -2.87 -0.35
C GLU A 101 -5.11 -1.86 -0.43
N LEU A 102 -5.11 -0.97 -1.43
CA LEU A 102 -6.18 0.03 -1.61
C LEU A 102 -7.53 -0.61 -1.97
N LEU A 103 -7.52 -1.65 -2.81
CA LEU A 103 -8.73 -2.39 -3.20
C LEU A 103 -9.39 -3.11 -2.02
N GLU A 104 -8.62 -3.50 -1.02
CA GLU A 104 -9.13 -4.06 0.24
C GLU A 104 -9.52 -2.95 1.23
N PHE A 105 -8.68 -1.93 1.35
CA PHE A 105 -8.82 -0.85 2.33
C PHE A 105 -10.09 -0.02 2.15
N VAL A 106 -10.38 0.45 0.91
CA VAL A 106 -11.46 1.42 0.67
C VAL A 106 -12.83 0.83 1.04
N PRO A 107 -13.25 -0.35 0.55
CA PRO A 107 -14.54 -0.92 0.90
C PRO A 107 -14.61 -1.32 2.38
N PHE A 108 -13.50 -1.80 2.95
CA PHE A 108 -13.43 -2.14 4.37
C PHE A 108 -13.67 -0.92 5.26
N MET A 109 -12.91 0.16 5.05
CA MET A 109 -13.02 1.37 5.87
C MET A 109 -14.36 2.07 5.69
N HIS A 110 -14.89 2.12 4.48
CA HIS A 110 -16.23 2.66 4.23
C HIS A 110 -17.30 1.90 5.03
N THR A 111 -17.26 0.57 4.99
CA THR A 111 -18.19 -0.28 5.77
C THR A 111 -18.01 -0.07 7.27
N PHE A 112 -16.78 -0.05 7.75
CA PHE A 112 -16.43 0.14 9.15
C PHE A 112 -16.94 1.48 9.70
N LEU A 113 -16.71 2.58 8.96
CA LEU A 113 -17.12 3.92 9.36
C LEU A 113 -18.66 4.11 9.25
N ASN A 114 -19.31 3.53 8.24
CA ASN A 114 -20.76 3.55 8.10
C ASN A 114 -21.46 2.82 9.25
N LYS A 115 -20.92 1.65 9.65
CA LYS A 115 -21.44 0.92 10.81
C LYS A 115 -21.40 1.75 12.09
N LYS A 116 -20.40 2.62 12.21
CA LYS A 116 -20.25 3.57 13.33
C LYS A 116 -21.03 4.86 13.14
N LYS A 117 -21.73 5.03 12.04
CA LYS A 117 -22.44 6.27 11.68
C LYS A 117 -21.52 7.49 11.67
N ILE A 118 -20.31 7.34 11.11
CA ILE A 118 -19.34 8.42 10.96
C ILE A 118 -19.41 8.97 9.54
N ARG A 119 -19.78 10.23 9.38
CA ARG A 119 -19.72 10.95 8.12
C ARG A 119 -18.27 11.10 7.70
N HIS A 120 -17.92 10.71 6.46
CA HIS A 120 -16.52 10.68 6.04
C HIS A 120 -16.32 10.88 4.53
N LYS A 121 -15.11 11.27 4.19
CA LYS A 121 -14.53 11.21 2.84
C LYS A 121 -13.24 10.40 2.90
N ILE A 122 -13.04 9.48 1.97
CA ILE A 122 -11.76 8.76 1.81
C ILE A 122 -10.95 9.50 0.74
N LEU A 123 -9.83 10.09 1.15
CA LEU A 123 -8.93 10.85 0.29
C LEU A 123 -7.61 10.11 0.13
N VAL A 124 -7.37 9.57 -1.05
CA VAL A 124 -6.13 8.87 -1.40
C VAL A 124 -5.19 9.86 -2.07
N ILE A 125 -4.13 10.24 -1.38
CA ILE A 125 -3.16 11.22 -1.87
C ILE A 125 -2.01 10.46 -2.53
N ASN A 126 -2.08 10.34 -3.84
CA ASN A 126 -1.15 9.56 -4.65
C ASN A 126 0.04 10.42 -5.11
N GLN A 127 1.22 10.09 -4.64
CA GLN A 127 2.46 10.75 -5.07
C GLN A 127 2.89 10.21 -6.44
N VAL A 128 2.88 11.06 -7.46
CA VAL A 128 3.17 10.67 -8.86
C VAL A 128 4.50 11.22 -9.41
N ASP A 129 5.23 11.99 -8.61
CA ASP A 129 6.59 12.43 -8.97
C ASP A 129 7.63 11.30 -8.84
N HIS A 130 8.88 11.60 -9.24
CA HIS A 130 9.99 10.64 -9.21
C HIS A 130 10.81 10.67 -7.91
N TYR A 131 10.47 11.54 -6.96
CA TYR A 131 11.18 11.63 -5.69
C TYR A 131 10.87 10.45 -4.78
N ARG A 132 11.65 10.28 -3.74
CA ARG A 132 11.36 9.29 -2.69
C ARG A 132 9.99 9.58 -2.07
N PHE A 133 9.33 8.54 -1.57
CA PHE A 133 8.01 8.68 -0.94
C PHE A 133 8.07 9.62 0.27
N ASN A 134 7.13 10.57 0.35
CA ASN A 134 7.05 11.52 1.46
C ASN A 134 5.64 11.49 2.09
N ARG A 135 5.47 10.55 3.01
CA ARG A 135 4.20 10.34 3.74
C ARG A 135 3.70 11.63 4.40
N ALA A 136 4.59 12.36 5.05
CA ALA A 136 4.26 13.59 5.78
C ALA A 136 3.70 14.68 4.87
N SER A 137 4.38 14.97 3.74
CA SER A 137 3.91 15.94 2.77
C SER A 137 2.57 15.54 2.14
N LEU A 138 2.36 14.25 1.88
CA LEU A 138 1.07 13.77 1.35
C LEU A 138 -0.08 13.96 2.35
N ILE A 139 0.16 13.79 3.65
CA ILE A 139 -0.83 14.08 4.68
C ILE A 139 -1.13 15.58 4.73
N ASN A 140 -0.10 16.46 4.62
CA ASN A 140 -0.29 17.90 4.51
C ASN A 140 -1.13 18.28 3.29
N VAL A 141 -0.86 17.67 2.12
CA VAL A 141 -1.69 17.83 0.92
C VAL A 141 -3.14 17.41 1.20
N GLY A 142 -3.34 16.23 1.78
CA GLY A 142 -4.66 15.74 2.11
C GLY A 142 -5.43 16.66 3.05
N TYR A 143 -4.77 17.28 4.02
CA TYR A 143 -5.37 18.29 4.87
C TYR A 143 -5.85 19.51 4.05
N LEU A 144 -5.00 20.05 3.17
CA LEU A 144 -5.36 21.21 2.33
C LEU A 144 -6.48 20.91 1.33
N GLU A 145 -6.47 19.71 0.76
CA GLU A 145 -7.42 19.26 -0.25
C GLU A 145 -8.72 18.65 0.33
N SER A 146 -8.84 18.50 1.66
CA SER A 146 -10.01 17.89 2.30
C SER A 146 -11.29 18.75 2.21
N GLY A 147 -11.14 20.03 1.88
CA GLY A 147 -12.27 20.97 1.78
C GLY A 147 -12.76 21.50 3.13
N ASN A 148 -13.67 22.48 3.07
CA ASN A 148 -14.20 23.14 4.27
C ASN A 148 -15.38 22.38 4.90
N ASP A 149 -15.84 21.32 4.25
CA ASP A 149 -16.95 20.48 4.72
C ASP A 149 -16.49 19.34 5.65
N THR A 150 -15.20 19.29 5.99
CA THR A 150 -14.64 18.34 6.95
C THR A 150 -14.10 19.08 8.18
N ASP A 151 -14.29 18.50 9.37
CA ASP A 151 -13.94 19.13 10.65
C ASP A 151 -12.69 18.53 11.29
N TYR A 152 -12.42 17.27 10.99
CA TYR A 152 -11.27 16.53 11.51
C TYR A 152 -10.70 15.58 10.46
N LEU A 153 -9.53 15.08 10.73
CA LEU A 153 -8.82 14.16 9.85
C LEU A 153 -8.33 12.93 10.61
N ALA A 154 -8.22 11.83 9.89
CA ALA A 154 -7.43 10.67 10.26
C ALA A 154 -6.26 10.55 9.29
N MET A 155 -5.03 10.61 9.79
CA MET A 155 -3.86 10.15 9.07
C MET A 155 -3.88 8.63 9.14
N HIS A 156 -3.99 7.94 8.01
CA HIS A 156 -4.26 6.51 7.99
C HIS A 156 -3.39 5.77 6.98
N ASP A 157 -2.64 4.77 7.44
CA ASP A 157 -1.87 3.91 6.56
C ASP A 157 -2.79 2.93 5.82
N VAL A 158 -2.57 2.76 4.51
CA VAL A 158 -3.41 1.93 3.64
C VAL A 158 -3.36 0.43 3.97
N ASP A 159 -2.30 0.01 4.68
CA ASP A 159 -2.03 -1.39 5.01
C ASP A 159 -2.37 -1.77 6.45
N LEU A 160 -3.10 -0.91 7.21
CA LEU A 160 -3.46 -1.16 8.60
C LEU A 160 -4.98 -1.10 8.79
N LEU A 161 -5.64 -2.26 8.86
CA LEU A 161 -7.10 -2.36 8.97
C LEU A 161 -7.56 -2.57 10.42
N PRO A 162 -8.52 -1.77 10.95
CA PRO A 162 -9.06 -1.94 12.31
C PRO A 162 -10.01 -3.14 12.36
N LEU A 163 -9.68 -4.19 13.13
CA LEU A 163 -10.52 -5.37 13.29
C LEU A 163 -11.48 -5.28 14.48
N ASN A 164 -11.17 -4.45 15.48
CA ASN A 164 -11.97 -4.33 16.67
C ASN A 164 -12.99 -3.20 16.52
N GLU A 165 -14.27 -3.53 16.63
CA GLU A 165 -15.37 -2.57 16.52
C GLU A 165 -15.44 -1.55 17.68
N ALA A 166 -14.74 -1.80 18.79
CA ALA A 166 -14.65 -0.84 19.90
C ALA A 166 -13.69 0.33 19.61
N LEU A 167 -12.90 0.26 18.54
CA LEU A 167 -12.02 1.38 18.15
C LEU A 167 -12.84 2.60 17.76
N ASP A 168 -12.52 3.75 18.36
CA ASP A 168 -13.21 5.01 18.13
C ASP A 168 -12.59 5.81 16.98
N TYR A 169 -13.41 6.29 16.07
CA TYR A 169 -13.08 7.18 14.96
C TYR A 169 -13.92 8.47 14.98
N SER A 170 -14.60 8.74 16.08
CA SER A 170 -15.41 9.94 16.26
C SER A 170 -14.54 11.22 16.33
N PHE A 171 -15.21 12.36 16.32
CA PHE A 171 -14.55 13.66 16.43
C PHE A 171 -13.72 13.75 17.75
N PRO A 172 -12.40 14.02 17.67
CA PRO A 172 -11.52 14.00 18.83
C PRO A 172 -11.54 15.34 19.55
N GLU A 173 -12.62 15.60 20.28
CA GLU A 173 -12.91 16.90 20.93
C GLU A 173 -11.85 17.29 21.96
N GLU A 174 -11.43 16.34 22.81
CA GLU A 174 -10.49 16.59 23.90
C GLU A 174 -9.05 16.80 23.41
N GLY A 175 -8.66 16.21 22.29
CA GLY A 175 -7.32 16.31 21.72
C GLY A 175 -7.01 15.20 20.71
N PRO A 176 -5.80 15.18 20.16
CA PRO A 176 -5.36 14.13 19.24
C PRO A 176 -5.59 12.73 19.80
N PHE A 177 -6.20 11.85 19.01
CA PHE A 177 -6.55 10.49 19.43
C PHE A 177 -5.79 9.44 18.57
N HIS A 178 -4.83 8.75 19.19
CA HIS A 178 -3.98 7.78 18.52
C HIS A 178 -4.63 6.39 18.57
N VAL A 179 -5.38 6.05 17.52
CA VAL A 179 -6.14 4.79 17.41
C VAL A 179 -5.21 3.59 17.37
N ALA A 180 -4.15 3.63 16.56
CA ALA A 180 -3.16 2.56 16.46
C ALA A 180 -2.09 2.66 17.57
N SER A 181 -2.55 2.74 18.83
CA SER A 181 -1.67 2.92 19.99
C SER A 181 -0.58 1.83 20.10
N PRO A 182 0.54 2.12 20.80
CA PRO A 182 1.63 1.16 20.96
C PRO A 182 1.20 -0.18 21.56
N GLU A 183 0.17 -0.18 22.39
CA GLU A 183 -0.37 -1.39 23.04
C GLU A 183 -1.18 -2.26 22.09
N LEU A 184 -1.66 -1.68 20.98
CA LEU A 184 -2.55 -2.32 20.02
C LEU A 184 -1.92 -2.54 18.66
N HIS A 185 -0.88 -1.75 18.31
CA HIS A 185 -0.23 -1.84 17.01
C HIS A 185 0.55 -3.17 16.87
N PRO A 186 0.46 -3.90 15.75
CA PRO A 186 1.13 -5.20 15.60
C PRO A 186 2.66 -5.13 15.57
N LEU A 187 3.28 -3.96 15.31
CA LEU A 187 4.73 -3.84 15.14
C LEU A 187 5.42 -2.77 16.00
N TYR A 188 4.74 -1.67 16.38
CA TYR A 188 5.38 -0.51 17.00
C TYR A 188 4.85 -0.26 18.41
N HIS A 189 5.72 -0.47 19.42
CA HIS A 189 5.33 -0.52 20.83
C HIS A 189 5.99 0.55 21.72
N TYR A 190 6.68 1.54 21.15
CA TYR A 190 7.32 2.58 21.92
C TYR A 190 6.39 3.76 22.24
N LYS A 191 6.52 4.31 23.46
CA LYS A 191 5.59 5.30 24.03
C LYS A 191 5.30 6.54 23.17
N THR A 192 6.29 6.99 22.40
CA THR A 192 6.18 8.19 21.56
C THR A 192 5.66 7.92 20.15
N TYR A 193 5.33 6.65 19.85
CA TYR A 193 4.75 6.28 18.57
C TYR A 193 3.38 6.93 18.38
N VAL A 194 3.20 7.56 17.21
CA VAL A 194 1.92 8.18 16.77
C VAL A 194 1.61 7.90 15.31
N GLY A 195 2.28 6.91 14.71
CA GLY A 195 2.07 6.48 13.34
C GLY A 195 0.84 5.59 13.16
N GLY A 196 0.67 5.06 11.97
CA GLY A 196 -0.44 4.16 11.61
C GLY A 196 -1.76 4.90 11.48
N ILE A 197 -2.46 5.14 12.59
CA ILE A 197 -3.78 5.79 12.60
C ILE A 197 -3.84 6.82 13.73
N LEU A 198 -3.90 8.10 13.36
CA LEU A 198 -4.00 9.21 14.32
C LEU A 198 -5.09 10.20 13.87
N LEU A 199 -6.03 10.49 14.76
CA LEU A 199 -7.12 11.45 14.55
C LEU A 199 -6.78 12.80 15.19
N LEU A 200 -7.08 13.87 14.47
CA LEU A 200 -6.96 15.25 14.96
C LEU A 200 -8.11 16.11 14.42
N THR A 201 -8.54 17.10 15.19
CA THR A 201 -9.31 18.19 14.62
C THR A 201 -8.45 18.96 13.60
N LYS A 202 -9.06 19.56 12.58
CA LYS A 202 -8.32 20.43 11.63
C LYS A 202 -7.64 21.59 12.36
N LYS A 203 -8.24 22.10 13.43
CA LYS A 203 -7.65 23.13 14.31
C LYS A 203 -6.35 22.65 14.94
N HIS A 204 -6.34 21.46 15.55
CA HIS A 204 -5.13 20.91 16.19
C HIS A 204 -4.03 20.64 15.17
N TYR A 205 -4.37 20.12 13.99
CA TYR A 205 -3.40 19.90 12.92
C TYR A 205 -2.76 21.21 12.44
N HIS A 206 -3.59 22.25 12.27
CA HIS A 206 -3.12 23.60 11.91
C HIS A 206 -2.20 24.21 12.98
N MET A 207 -2.54 24.06 14.27
CA MET A 207 -1.70 24.53 15.40
C MET A 207 -0.30 23.90 15.36
N CYS A 208 -0.18 22.66 14.90
CA CYS A 208 1.10 21.97 14.71
C CYS A 208 1.84 22.41 13.44
N ASN A 209 1.27 23.27 12.60
CA ASN A 209 1.74 23.56 11.24
C ASN A 209 1.84 22.29 10.38
N GLY A 210 0.97 21.31 10.62
CA GLY A 210 1.03 20.00 9.98
C GLY A 210 2.30 19.22 10.31
N MET A 211 2.69 18.32 9.40
CA MET A 211 3.90 17.50 9.50
C MET A 211 5.07 18.15 8.75
N SER A 212 6.31 17.84 9.14
CA SER A 212 7.50 18.32 8.42
C SER A 212 7.63 17.73 7.02
N ASN A 213 7.90 18.56 6.02
CA ASN A 213 8.08 18.15 4.62
C ASN A 213 9.47 17.54 4.33
N ARG A 214 10.36 17.43 5.32
CA ARG A 214 11.76 17.00 5.14
C ARG A 214 11.95 15.48 5.15
N PHE A 215 10.89 14.70 5.42
CA PHE A 215 10.97 13.24 5.60
C PHE A 215 10.73 12.48 4.29
N TRP A 216 11.77 12.40 3.46
CA TRP A 216 11.78 11.59 2.24
C TRP A 216 12.33 10.18 2.53
N GLY A 217 11.63 9.17 2.07
CA GLY A 217 11.87 7.78 2.44
C GLY A 217 11.15 7.38 3.73
N TRP A 218 11.40 6.18 4.22
CA TRP A 218 10.64 5.63 5.34
C TRP A 218 11.19 6.02 6.73
N GLY A 219 10.29 6.49 7.60
CA GLY A 219 10.45 6.56 9.05
C GLY A 219 10.92 7.93 9.60
N ARG A 220 10.60 8.16 10.86
CA ARG A 220 10.88 9.33 11.70
C ARG A 220 9.93 10.53 11.56
N GLU A 221 9.07 10.58 10.56
CA GLU A 221 8.10 11.67 10.37
C GLU A 221 7.08 11.74 11.52
N ASP A 222 6.65 10.58 12.01
CA ASP A 222 5.73 10.44 13.14
C ASP A 222 6.40 10.80 14.49
N ASP A 223 7.68 10.43 14.70
CA ASP A 223 8.46 10.85 15.87
C ASP A 223 8.60 12.38 15.93
N GLU A 224 8.80 13.02 14.78
CA GLU A 224 8.87 14.49 14.71
C GLU A 224 7.50 15.10 14.94
N PHE A 225 6.45 14.50 14.41
CA PHE A 225 5.08 14.97 14.63
C PHE A 225 4.65 14.86 16.11
N TYR A 226 5.04 13.79 16.80
CA TYR A 226 4.84 13.70 18.25
C TYR A 226 5.45 14.89 19.00
N ARG A 227 6.66 15.34 18.60
CA ARG A 227 7.28 16.53 19.19
C ARG A 227 6.50 17.82 18.92
N ARG A 228 5.87 17.94 17.72
CA ARG A 228 4.99 19.08 17.40
C ARG A 228 3.73 19.07 18.27
N LEU A 229 3.11 17.92 18.47
CA LEU A 229 1.96 17.79 19.37
C LEU A 229 2.34 18.27 20.79
N ARG A 230 3.50 17.84 21.29
CA ARG A 230 4.02 18.26 22.60
C ARG A 230 4.32 19.76 22.67
N LYS A 231 4.90 20.35 21.63
CA LYS A 231 5.19 21.77 21.53
C LYS A 231 3.92 22.62 21.48
N ALA A 232 2.87 22.10 20.85
CA ALA A 232 1.55 22.73 20.79
C ALA A 232 0.71 22.50 22.07
N GLU A 233 1.29 21.87 23.10
CA GLU A 233 0.65 21.53 24.38
C GLU A 233 -0.61 20.67 24.23
N LEU A 234 -0.70 19.92 23.14
CA LEU A 234 -1.82 19.01 22.89
C LEU A 234 -1.63 17.71 23.67
N GLN A 235 -2.63 17.36 24.46
CA GLN A 235 -2.69 16.09 25.16
C GLN A 235 -3.08 14.99 24.18
N LEU A 236 -2.27 13.92 24.12
CA LEU A 236 -2.51 12.76 23.27
C LEU A 236 -3.36 11.72 24.01
N PHE A 237 -4.49 11.36 23.43
CA PHE A 237 -5.39 10.31 23.91
C PHE A 237 -5.20 9.01 23.15
N ARG A 238 -5.61 7.89 23.74
CA ARG A 238 -5.45 6.54 23.19
C ARG A 238 -6.62 5.65 23.61
N PRO A 239 -6.93 4.60 22.85
CA PRO A 239 -7.96 3.65 23.24
C PRO A 239 -7.67 3.03 24.62
N SER A 240 -8.73 2.83 25.41
CA SER A 240 -8.69 2.11 26.67
C SER A 240 -9.71 0.97 26.66
N GLY A 241 -9.50 -0.07 27.47
CA GLY A 241 -10.42 -1.19 27.57
C GLY A 241 -10.40 -2.16 26.36
N ILE A 242 -9.52 -1.98 25.40
CA ILE A 242 -9.34 -2.91 24.27
C ILE A 242 -8.47 -4.09 24.75
N THR A 243 -9.01 -5.30 24.67
CA THR A 243 -8.38 -6.53 25.19
C THR A 243 -7.77 -7.42 24.10
N THR A 244 -7.94 -7.08 22.81
CA THR A 244 -7.44 -7.86 21.68
C THR A 244 -5.95 -7.69 21.41
N GLY A 245 -5.26 -6.76 22.12
CA GLY A 245 -3.83 -6.51 21.99
C GLY A 245 -3.41 -6.31 20.51
N TYR A 246 -2.32 -6.93 20.09
CA TYR A 246 -1.80 -6.79 18.71
C TYR A 246 -2.68 -7.42 17.61
N LYS A 247 -3.73 -8.16 17.98
CA LYS A 247 -4.77 -8.65 17.05
C LYS A 247 -5.88 -7.63 16.81
N THR A 248 -5.77 -6.43 17.38
CA THR A 248 -6.73 -5.34 17.17
C THR A 248 -6.72 -4.82 15.73
N PHE A 249 -5.58 -4.98 15.04
CA PHE A 249 -5.40 -4.56 13.65
C PHE A 249 -4.92 -5.70 12.77
N LEU A 250 -5.37 -5.73 11.52
CA LEU A 250 -4.76 -6.51 10.46
C LEU A 250 -3.75 -5.61 9.72
N HIS A 251 -2.48 -6.01 9.71
CA HIS A 251 -1.43 -5.35 8.95
C HIS A 251 -1.15 -6.15 7.68
N ILE A 252 -1.65 -5.66 6.54
CA ILE A 252 -1.58 -6.36 5.25
C ILE A 252 -0.28 -6.09 4.48
N HIS A 253 0.72 -5.51 5.15
CA HIS A 253 2.04 -5.26 4.58
C HIS A 253 2.85 -6.55 4.45
N ASP A 254 3.16 -6.94 3.21
CA ASP A 254 4.11 -8.02 2.93
C ASP A 254 5.52 -7.45 2.68
N PRO A 255 6.48 -7.65 3.59
CA PRO A 255 7.83 -7.11 3.45
C PRO A 255 8.62 -7.73 2.28
N ALA A 256 8.21 -8.89 1.76
CA ALA A 256 8.85 -9.50 0.60
C ALA A 256 8.56 -8.71 -0.68
N TRP A 257 7.33 -8.20 -0.81
CA TRP A 257 6.89 -7.41 -1.96
C TRP A 257 7.05 -5.90 -1.76
N ARG A 258 6.81 -5.43 -0.53
CA ARG A 258 6.72 -4.01 -0.18
C ARG A 258 7.94 -3.59 0.63
N LYS A 259 9.10 -3.55 0.01
CA LYS A 259 10.34 -3.11 0.69
C LYS A 259 10.23 -1.65 1.12
N ARG A 260 10.52 -1.39 2.40
CA ARG A 260 10.59 -0.03 2.94
C ARG A 260 11.87 0.65 2.49
N ASP A 261 11.76 1.90 2.04
CA ASP A 261 12.92 2.72 1.69
C ASP A 261 13.61 3.25 2.96
N GLN A 262 14.46 2.40 3.54
CA GLN A 262 15.22 2.71 4.76
C GLN A 262 16.61 3.31 4.49
N LYS A 263 16.94 3.55 3.22
CA LYS A 263 18.24 4.11 2.84
C LYS A 263 18.40 5.50 3.44
N ARG A 264 19.53 5.76 4.09
CA ARG A 264 19.91 7.07 4.62
C ARG A 264 21.02 7.65 3.76
N VAL A 265 20.70 8.75 3.09
CA VAL A 265 21.56 9.41 2.11
C VAL A 265 22.08 10.70 2.69
N ALA A 266 23.35 11.01 2.44
CA ALA A 266 24.01 12.26 2.86
C ALA A 266 23.77 12.58 4.37
N THR A 267 23.41 13.81 4.67
CA THR A 267 23.15 14.31 6.03
C THR A 267 21.80 13.88 6.61
N GLN A 268 20.97 13.17 5.83
CA GLN A 268 19.61 12.77 6.26
C GLN A 268 19.58 12.12 7.64
N LYS A 269 20.55 11.26 7.96
CA LYS A 269 20.63 10.57 9.25
C LYS A 269 20.73 11.53 10.42
N GLN A 270 21.40 12.66 10.25
CA GLN A 270 21.55 13.68 11.28
C GLN A 270 20.32 14.60 11.35
N GLU A 271 19.84 15.03 10.19
CA GLU A 271 18.70 15.94 10.06
C GLU A 271 17.38 15.37 10.60
N GLN A 272 17.16 14.06 10.46
CA GLN A 272 15.96 13.39 10.95
C GLN A 272 15.78 13.41 12.47
N PHE A 273 16.82 13.73 13.24
CA PHE A 273 16.73 13.90 14.69
C PHE A 273 16.47 15.35 15.11
N LYS A 274 16.59 16.30 14.20
CA LYS A 274 16.29 17.69 14.48
C LYS A 274 14.78 17.96 14.40
N VAL A 275 14.30 18.87 15.20
CA VAL A 275 12.96 19.43 15.03
C VAL A 275 13.00 20.38 13.84
N ASP A 276 12.05 20.28 12.95
CA ASP A 276 11.87 21.23 11.84
C ASP A 276 10.92 22.35 12.31
N PRO A 277 11.45 23.54 12.69
CA PRO A 277 10.61 24.58 13.26
C PRO A 277 9.75 25.31 12.23
N GLU A 278 10.11 25.24 10.95
CA GLU A 278 9.53 26.05 9.87
C GLU A 278 8.73 25.21 8.88
N GLY A 279 9.16 23.97 8.64
CA GLY A 279 8.53 23.10 7.65
C GLY A 279 7.15 22.61 8.07
N GLY A 280 6.25 22.46 7.10
CA GLY A 280 4.89 22.00 7.33
C GLY A 280 3.91 22.62 6.33
N LEU A 281 2.70 22.93 6.76
CA LEU A 281 1.67 23.52 5.90
C LEU A 281 2.13 24.84 5.24
N THR A 282 2.89 25.67 5.96
CA THR A 282 3.31 27.01 5.51
C THR A 282 4.32 26.99 4.37
N ASN A 283 5.12 25.95 4.23
CA ASN A 283 6.14 25.86 3.17
C ASN A 283 5.98 24.60 2.28
N LEU A 284 4.83 23.95 2.36
CA LEU A 284 4.52 22.84 1.46
C LEU A 284 4.41 23.33 0.01
N ARG A 285 5.12 22.67 -0.88
CA ARG A 285 5.04 22.92 -2.33
C ARG A 285 4.59 21.66 -3.04
N TYR A 286 3.51 21.76 -3.79
CA TYR A 286 2.95 20.64 -4.54
C TYR A 286 2.09 21.13 -5.69
N GLN A 287 1.83 20.23 -6.63
CA GLN A 287 0.90 20.43 -7.74
C GLN A 287 -0.06 19.25 -7.81
N VAL A 288 -1.36 19.52 -7.82
CA VAL A 288 -2.37 18.52 -8.13
C VAL A 288 -2.42 18.34 -9.64
N GLU A 289 -2.07 17.14 -10.13
CA GLU A 289 -2.17 16.79 -11.54
C GLU A 289 -3.60 16.42 -11.96
N SER A 290 -4.27 15.67 -11.10
CA SER A 290 -5.67 15.29 -11.33
C SER A 290 -6.38 14.92 -10.04
N ARG A 291 -7.70 15.04 -10.06
CA ARG A 291 -8.61 14.58 -9.02
C ARG A 291 -9.62 13.65 -9.68
N GLN A 292 -9.79 12.47 -9.13
CA GLN A 292 -10.64 11.41 -9.66
C GLN A 292 -11.57 10.88 -8.56
N GLU A 293 -12.87 10.98 -8.79
CA GLU A 293 -13.85 10.32 -7.93
C GLU A 293 -14.05 8.89 -8.43
N LEU A 294 -13.79 7.93 -7.59
CA LEU A 294 -13.88 6.51 -7.93
C LEU A 294 -14.79 5.76 -6.95
N THR A 295 -15.28 4.63 -7.40
CA THR A 295 -15.99 3.67 -6.55
C THR A 295 -15.24 2.35 -6.58
N ILE A 296 -14.74 1.93 -5.42
CA ILE A 296 -14.00 0.67 -5.24
C ILE A 296 -14.84 -0.26 -4.37
N GLY A 297 -15.24 -1.41 -4.89
CA GLY A 297 -16.08 -2.36 -4.15
C GLY A 297 -17.40 -1.78 -3.65
N GLY A 298 -17.98 -0.80 -4.37
CA GLY A 298 -19.18 -0.08 -3.96
C GLY A 298 -18.94 1.11 -3.02
N ALA A 299 -17.71 1.34 -2.58
CA ALA A 299 -17.32 2.42 -1.67
C ALA A 299 -16.71 3.61 -2.44
N PRO A 300 -17.19 4.86 -2.22
CA PRO A 300 -16.64 6.03 -2.87
C PRO A 300 -15.29 6.44 -2.27
N CYS A 301 -14.38 6.88 -3.11
CA CYS A 301 -13.14 7.52 -2.69
C CYS A 301 -12.68 8.55 -3.73
N THR A 302 -11.90 9.54 -3.28
CA THR A 302 -11.27 10.53 -4.14
C THR A 302 -9.79 10.24 -4.23
N ILE A 303 -9.26 10.01 -5.43
CA ILE A 303 -7.81 9.91 -5.66
C ILE A 303 -7.31 11.27 -6.15
N ILE A 304 -6.32 11.81 -5.44
CA ILE A 304 -5.66 13.07 -5.78
C ILE A 304 -4.23 12.76 -6.19
N ASN A 305 -3.97 12.78 -7.50
CA ASN A 305 -2.64 12.60 -8.05
C ASN A 305 -1.83 13.89 -7.86
N THR A 306 -0.75 13.79 -7.09
CA THR A 306 0.00 14.94 -6.60
C THR A 306 1.48 14.78 -6.88
N LYS A 307 2.09 15.82 -7.46
CA LYS A 307 3.54 16.00 -7.53
C LYS A 307 3.98 16.86 -6.35
N LEU A 308 4.91 16.35 -5.56
CA LEU A 308 5.60 17.11 -4.54
C LEU A 308 6.82 17.79 -5.14
N GLU A 309 7.15 18.97 -4.65
CA GLU A 309 8.39 19.64 -4.99
C GLU A 309 9.45 19.36 -3.92
N CYS A 310 10.65 19.05 -4.36
CA CYS A 310 11.79 18.86 -3.49
C CYS A 310 12.76 20.05 -3.59
N ASP A 311 13.00 20.71 -2.47
CA ASP A 311 14.10 21.65 -2.36
C ASP A 311 15.42 20.87 -2.09
N GLN A 312 16.16 20.60 -3.16
CA GLN A 312 17.40 19.83 -3.09
C GLN A 312 18.51 20.56 -2.27
N SER A 313 18.41 21.85 -2.08
CA SER A 313 19.35 22.60 -1.22
C SER A 313 19.12 22.28 0.27
N GLN A 314 17.87 22.03 0.65
CA GLN A 314 17.46 21.72 2.01
C GLN A 314 17.39 20.22 2.28
N THR A 315 16.92 19.45 1.29
CA THR A 315 16.66 18.02 1.42
C THR A 315 17.21 17.24 0.23
N PRO A 316 18.54 17.25 -0.02
CA PRO A 316 19.13 16.54 -1.17
C PRO A 316 18.82 15.04 -1.18
N TRP A 317 18.43 14.47 -0.04
CA TRP A 317 18.02 13.07 0.10
C TRP A 317 16.61 12.76 -0.43
N CYS A 318 15.89 13.70 -1.03
CA CYS A 318 14.63 13.39 -1.75
C CYS A 318 14.88 12.56 -3.01
N LEU A 319 16.09 12.56 -3.51
CA LEU A 319 16.54 11.69 -4.60
C LEU A 319 17.31 10.48 -4.03
N LEU A 320 17.11 9.31 -4.65
CA LEU A 320 18.01 8.18 -4.51
C LEU A 320 19.17 8.39 -5.47
N VAL A 321 20.34 8.69 -4.95
CA VAL A 321 21.60 8.76 -5.70
C VAL A 321 22.31 7.42 -5.59
#